data_3f66837bb3489e17313c042abd6a3d6b
#
_entry.id   3f66837bb3489e17313c042abd6a3d6b
#
_cell.length_a   1.000
_cell.length_b   1.000
_cell.length_c   1.000
_cell.angle_alpha   90.00
_cell.angle_beta   90.00
_cell.angle_gamma   90.00
#
_symmetry.space_group_name_H-M   'P 1'
#
loop_
_entity.id
_entity.type
_entity.pdbx_description
1 polymer ?
#
loop_
_entity_poly.entity_id
_entity_poly.type
_entity_poly.pdbx_seq_one_letter_code
_entity_poly.pdbx_strand_id
1 'polypeptide(L)'
;NIDDLHQMAGNKNVLELHGSLKRWYCLSCGKTSNKNFSCDCGGIVRPDVTLYGENLNQDVVNEAIYQIEQADTLIVAGTSLTVYPAAYYLRYFRGKNLVIINNESTQYDGEASLVLKTNFADTMEKVLNIIKK
;
A
#
# COMPACT_ATOMS: atom_id res chain seq x y z
N ASN A 1 -2.92 2.19 -0.48
CA ASN A 1 -4.22 2.83 -0.65
C ASN A 1 -5.09 2.08 -1.65
N ILE A 2 -6.41 2.25 -1.53
CA ILE A 2 -7.44 1.59 -2.38
C ILE A 2 -7.88 2.46 -3.57
N ASP A 3 -7.21 3.59 -3.81
CA ASP A 3 -7.60 4.65 -4.75
C ASP A 3 -7.01 4.49 -6.17
N ASP A 4 -6.10 3.55 -6.39
CA ASP A 4 -5.38 3.30 -7.64
C ASP A 4 -4.48 4.48 -8.10
N LEU A 5 -4.18 5.45 -7.25
CA LEU A 5 -3.37 6.61 -7.65
C LEU A 5 -1.94 6.22 -8.05
N HIS A 6 -1.37 5.17 -7.47
CA HIS A 6 -0.05 4.66 -7.86
C HIS A 6 -0.05 4.15 -9.31
N GLN A 7 -1.05 3.36 -9.70
CA GLN A 7 -1.20 2.83 -11.05
C GLN A 7 -1.47 3.98 -12.05
N MET A 8 -2.33 4.93 -11.67
CA MET A 8 -2.61 6.12 -12.49
C MET A 8 -1.37 6.99 -12.69
N ALA A 9 -0.45 7.03 -11.71
CA ALA A 9 0.84 7.71 -11.82
C ALA A 9 1.89 6.93 -12.64
N GLY A 10 1.55 5.72 -13.13
CA GLY A 10 2.43 4.91 -13.96
C GLY A 10 3.31 3.92 -13.21
N ASN A 11 3.10 3.71 -11.91
CA ASN A 11 3.79 2.64 -11.18
C ASN A 11 3.38 1.27 -11.73
N LYS A 12 4.37 0.42 -12.02
CA LYS A 12 4.16 -0.90 -12.63
C LYS A 12 3.92 -2.00 -11.60
N ASN A 13 4.65 -1.95 -10.51
CA ASN A 13 4.60 -2.96 -9.45
C ASN A 13 3.93 -2.35 -8.23
N VAL A 14 2.64 -2.58 -8.07
CA VAL A 14 1.84 -2.08 -6.95
C VAL A 14 1.17 -3.26 -6.26
N LEU A 15 1.43 -3.44 -4.97
CA LEU A 15 0.83 -4.48 -4.13
C LEU A 15 -0.19 -3.83 -3.20
N GLU A 16 -1.47 -3.99 -3.52
CA GLU A 16 -2.58 -3.37 -2.80
C GLU A 16 -3.05 -4.27 -1.67
N LEU A 17 -2.47 -4.14 -0.49
CA LEU A 17 -2.77 -4.98 0.69
C LEU A 17 -4.25 -4.97 1.06
N HIS A 18 -4.92 -3.85 0.87
CA HIS A 18 -6.34 -3.69 1.21
C HIS A 18 -7.25 -3.69 -0.03
N GLY A 19 -6.71 -4.07 -1.19
CA GLY A 19 -7.45 -4.13 -2.45
C GLY A 19 -7.63 -2.77 -3.14
N SER A 20 -8.67 -2.65 -3.99
CA SER A 20 -8.91 -1.49 -4.82
C SER A 20 -10.40 -1.22 -5.04
N LEU A 21 -10.76 0.07 -5.02
CA LEU A 21 -12.11 0.53 -5.40
C LEU A 21 -12.39 0.46 -6.91
N LYS A 22 -11.37 0.16 -7.72
CA LYS A 22 -11.53 -0.01 -9.18
C LYS A 22 -11.93 -1.43 -9.58
N ARG A 23 -11.71 -2.40 -8.72
CA ARG A 23 -12.10 -3.79 -8.95
C ARG A 23 -13.35 -4.13 -8.16
N TRP A 24 -14.26 -4.86 -8.80
CA TRP A 24 -15.53 -5.30 -8.19
C TRP A 24 -15.76 -6.76 -8.56
N TYR A 25 -16.36 -7.52 -7.67
CA TYR A 25 -16.66 -8.94 -7.90
C TYR A 25 -17.93 -9.38 -7.19
N CYS A 26 -18.52 -10.44 -7.72
CA CYS A 26 -19.70 -11.08 -7.14
C CYS A 26 -19.28 -12.04 -6.03
N LEU A 27 -19.90 -11.91 -4.85
CA LEU A 27 -19.65 -12.79 -3.70
C LEU A 27 -20.05 -14.25 -3.95
N SER A 28 -21.04 -14.50 -4.82
CA SER A 28 -21.55 -15.85 -5.06
C SER A 28 -20.80 -16.61 -6.15
N CYS A 29 -20.41 -15.95 -7.25
CA CYS A 29 -19.79 -16.62 -8.40
C CYS A 29 -18.38 -16.13 -8.74
N GLY A 30 -17.84 -15.14 -8.05
CA GLY A 30 -16.51 -14.60 -8.25
C GLY A 30 -16.32 -13.76 -9.53
N LYS A 31 -17.34 -13.65 -10.39
CA LYS A 31 -17.21 -12.86 -11.64
C LYS A 31 -16.91 -11.40 -11.32
N THR A 32 -15.95 -10.83 -12.08
CA THR A 32 -15.73 -9.39 -12.08
C THR A 32 -16.96 -8.63 -12.57
N SER A 33 -17.21 -7.46 -12.03
CA SER A 33 -18.39 -6.65 -12.34
C SER A 33 -18.01 -5.17 -12.50
N ASN A 34 -18.84 -4.44 -13.21
CA ASN A 34 -18.68 -3.01 -13.48
C ASN A 34 -19.51 -2.17 -12.46
N LYS A 35 -19.26 -2.34 -11.17
CA LYS A 35 -19.89 -1.52 -10.10
C LYS A 35 -21.41 -1.64 -9.98
N ASN A 36 -22.02 -2.66 -10.53
CA ASN A 36 -23.44 -2.97 -10.28
C ASN A 36 -23.54 -3.80 -9.00
N PHE A 37 -24.42 -3.43 -8.08
CA PHE A 37 -24.59 -4.13 -6.80
C PHE A 37 -25.27 -5.51 -6.93
N SER A 38 -25.63 -5.94 -8.13
CA SER A 38 -26.20 -7.24 -8.44
C SER A 38 -25.49 -7.89 -9.64
N CYS A 39 -25.40 -9.22 -9.59
CA CYS A 39 -24.85 -10.06 -10.65
C CYS A 39 -25.96 -10.84 -11.35
N ASP A 40 -25.75 -11.24 -12.61
CA ASP A 40 -26.68 -12.10 -13.37
C ASP A 40 -27.00 -13.42 -12.66
N CYS A 41 -26.11 -13.89 -11.77
CA CYS A 41 -26.36 -15.08 -10.94
C CYS A 41 -27.25 -14.80 -9.72
N GLY A 42 -27.73 -13.57 -9.53
CA GLY A 42 -28.50 -13.15 -8.36
C GLY A 42 -27.65 -12.82 -7.12
N GLY A 43 -26.34 -12.95 -7.20
CA GLY A 43 -25.42 -12.65 -6.09
C GLY A 43 -25.12 -11.16 -5.93
N ILE A 44 -24.70 -10.80 -4.72
CA ILE A 44 -24.30 -9.43 -4.36
C ILE A 44 -22.91 -9.13 -4.94
N VAL A 45 -22.77 -7.95 -5.52
CA VAL A 45 -21.49 -7.42 -6.03
C VAL A 45 -20.94 -6.40 -5.04
N ARG A 46 -19.63 -6.49 -4.74
CA ARG A 46 -18.94 -5.55 -3.87
C ARG A 46 -17.60 -5.12 -4.47
N PRO A 47 -17.03 -3.98 -4.01
CA PRO A 47 -15.65 -3.64 -4.33
C PRO A 47 -14.67 -4.66 -3.73
N ASP A 48 -13.55 -4.88 -4.41
CA ASP A 48 -12.42 -5.69 -3.95
C ASP A 48 -11.60 -4.91 -2.92
N VAL A 49 -12.21 -4.64 -1.77
CA VAL A 49 -11.60 -3.91 -0.65
C VAL A 49 -11.73 -4.73 0.61
N THR A 50 -10.62 -4.93 1.32
CA THR A 50 -10.62 -5.60 2.61
C THR A 50 -11.16 -4.67 3.69
N LEU A 51 -12.24 -5.08 4.33
CA LEU A 51 -12.88 -4.35 5.44
C LEU A 51 -12.36 -4.84 6.79
N TYR A 52 -12.65 -4.08 7.85
CA TYR A 52 -12.33 -4.50 9.22
C TYR A 52 -13.00 -5.85 9.54
N GLY A 53 -12.20 -6.77 10.09
CA GLY A 53 -12.62 -8.14 10.38
C GLY A 53 -12.47 -9.13 9.22
N GLU A 54 -12.11 -8.66 8.03
CA GLU A 54 -11.79 -9.53 6.89
C GLU A 54 -10.28 -9.80 6.82
N ASN A 55 -9.92 -10.97 6.30
CA ASN A 55 -8.53 -11.34 6.08
C ASN A 55 -7.97 -10.64 4.84
N LEU A 56 -6.71 -10.21 4.91
CA LEU A 56 -5.97 -9.77 3.74
C LEU A 56 -5.74 -10.93 2.78
N ASN A 57 -5.61 -10.62 1.48
CA ASN A 57 -5.20 -11.60 0.48
C ASN A 57 -3.78 -12.09 0.79
N GLN A 58 -3.65 -13.39 1.10
CA GLN A 58 -2.40 -13.98 1.57
C GLN A 58 -1.30 -13.96 0.50
N ASP A 59 -1.64 -14.09 -0.77
CA ASP A 59 -0.66 -14.02 -1.86
C ASP A 59 -0.06 -12.62 -1.97
N VAL A 60 -0.89 -11.58 -1.85
CA VAL A 60 -0.43 -10.17 -1.85
C VAL A 60 0.43 -9.89 -0.62
N VAL A 61 0.04 -10.42 0.55
CA VAL A 61 0.82 -10.28 1.79
C VAL A 61 2.19 -10.94 1.66
N ASN A 62 2.24 -12.17 1.16
CA ASN A 62 3.49 -12.92 1.00
C ASN A 62 4.43 -12.20 0.03
N GLU A 63 3.90 -11.72 -1.09
CA GLU A 63 4.69 -10.95 -2.06
C GLU A 63 5.19 -9.62 -1.47
N ALA A 64 4.34 -8.90 -0.71
CA ALA A 64 4.75 -7.66 -0.04
C ALA A 64 5.87 -7.91 0.97
N ILE A 65 5.77 -8.95 1.78
CA ILE A 65 6.84 -9.33 2.73
C ILE A 65 8.11 -9.66 1.98
N TYR A 66 8.03 -10.46 0.92
CA TYR A 66 9.19 -10.81 0.10
C TYR A 66 9.88 -9.57 -0.48
N GLN A 67 9.13 -8.63 -1.05
CA GLN A 67 9.69 -7.40 -1.61
C GLN A 67 10.33 -6.51 -0.53
N ILE A 68 9.75 -6.45 0.67
CA ILE A 68 10.32 -5.73 1.80
C ILE A 68 11.64 -6.37 2.25
N GLU A 69 11.72 -7.69 2.31
CA GLU A 69 12.93 -8.43 2.70
C GLU A 69 14.07 -8.24 1.70
N GLN A 70 13.76 -8.14 0.40
CA GLN A 70 14.76 -7.98 -0.65
C GLN A 70 15.20 -6.52 -0.89
N ALA A 71 14.49 -5.56 -0.31
CA ALA A 71 14.78 -4.15 -0.54
C ALA A 71 16.07 -3.69 0.18
N ASP A 72 16.95 -2.99 -0.52
CA ASP A 72 18.09 -2.28 0.07
C ASP A 72 17.66 -1.01 0.80
N THR A 73 16.64 -0.36 0.26
CA THR A 73 16.07 0.88 0.77
C THR A 73 14.55 0.74 0.83
N LEU A 74 13.97 1.01 1.99
CA LEU A 74 12.53 1.07 2.20
C LEU A 74 12.12 2.48 2.54
N ILE A 75 11.20 3.04 1.74
CA ILE A 75 10.62 4.37 1.99
C ILE A 75 9.20 4.17 2.51
N VAL A 76 8.95 4.65 3.71
CA VAL A 76 7.63 4.68 4.34
C VAL A 76 7.11 6.11 4.28
N ALA A 77 5.95 6.30 3.67
CA ALA A 77 5.43 7.64 3.40
C ALA A 77 3.94 7.78 3.71
N GLY A 78 3.56 8.91 4.33
CA GLY A 78 2.17 9.31 4.53
C GLY A 78 1.35 8.33 5.36
N THR A 79 1.94 7.73 6.40
CA THR A 79 1.26 6.77 7.27
C THR A 79 1.64 6.96 8.73
N SER A 80 0.66 6.75 9.63
CA SER A 80 0.89 6.72 11.08
C SER A 80 1.58 5.44 11.55
N LEU A 81 1.64 4.40 10.70
CA LEU A 81 2.11 3.05 11.06
C LEU A 81 1.36 2.43 12.24
N THR A 82 0.07 2.74 12.39
CA THR A 82 -0.81 2.20 13.45
C THR A 82 -1.83 1.20 12.94
N VAL A 83 -1.99 1.05 11.63
CA VAL A 83 -2.94 0.11 11.02
C VAL A 83 -2.28 -1.25 10.85
N TYR A 84 -2.78 -2.22 11.60
CA TYR A 84 -2.32 -3.62 11.56
C TYR A 84 -3.22 -4.46 10.64
N PRO A 85 -2.65 -5.50 9.98
CA PRO A 85 -1.29 -6.01 10.11
C PRO A 85 -0.24 -5.28 9.24
N ALA A 86 -0.60 -4.35 8.37
CA ALA A 86 0.31 -3.71 7.40
C ALA A 86 1.54 -3.06 8.06
N ALA A 87 1.34 -2.34 9.18
CA ALA A 87 2.44 -1.73 9.94
C ALA A 87 3.46 -2.76 10.45
N TYR A 88 3.01 -3.98 10.76
CA TYR A 88 3.89 -5.06 11.23
C TYR A 88 4.88 -5.55 10.19
N TYR A 89 4.56 -5.42 8.89
CA TYR A 89 5.43 -5.93 7.82
C TYR A 89 6.75 -5.18 7.70
N LEU A 90 6.85 -3.97 8.27
CA LEU A 90 8.11 -3.23 8.38
C LEU A 90 9.22 -4.05 9.08
N ARG A 91 8.86 -4.95 9.98
CA ARG A 91 9.80 -5.82 10.72
C ARG A 91 10.55 -6.81 9.84
N TYR A 92 10.06 -7.07 8.64
CA TYR A 92 10.72 -7.95 7.67
C TYR A 92 11.83 -7.25 6.88
N PHE A 93 11.91 -5.91 6.96
CA PHE A 93 12.97 -5.17 6.30
C PHE A 93 14.35 -5.55 6.86
N ARG A 94 15.30 -5.85 5.96
CA ARG A 94 16.67 -6.26 6.26
C ARG A 94 17.71 -5.36 5.58
N GLY A 95 17.27 -4.40 4.78
CA GLY A 95 18.14 -3.46 4.08
C GLY A 95 18.79 -2.43 5.01
N LYS A 96 19.59 -1.55 4.41
CA LYS A 96 20.39 -0.58 5.17
C LYS A 96 19.65 0.73 5.42
N ASN A 97 18.74 1.11 4.53
CA ASN A 97 18.17 2.46 4.53
C ASN A 97 16.66 2.39 4.75
N LEU A 98 16.22 2.58 5.99
CA LEU A 98 14.83 2.85 6.30
C LEU A 98 14.61 4.36 6.31
N VAL A 99 13.79 4.86 5.38
CA VAL A 99 13.46 6.29 5.27
C VAL A 99 11.99 6.49 5.61
N ILE A 100 11.69 7.36 6.54
CA ILE A 100 10.31 7.73 6.91
C ILE A 100 10.03 9.17 6.47
N ILE A 101 9.02 9.36 5.63
CA ILE A 101 8.56 10.67 5.17
C ILE A 101 7.11 10.84 5.63
N ASN A 102 6.91 11.55 6.72
CA ASN A 102 5.59 11.72 7.33
C ASN A 102 5.52 13.05 8.10
N ASN A 103 4.37 13.70 8.11
CA ASN A 103 4.23 14.98 8.83
C ASN A 103 4.37 14.83 10.35
N GLU A 104 3.90 13.70 10.88
CA GLU A 104 3.91 13.41 12.30
C GLU A 104 4.92 12.32 12.65
N SER A 105 5.25 12.20 13.94
CA SER A 105 6.11 11.14 14.45
C SER A 105 5.43 9.78 14.36
N THR A 106 6.23 8.76 14.12
CA THR A 106 5.81 7.37 14.14
C THR A 106 6.57 6.59 15.21
N GLN A 107 6.05 5.43 15.61
CA GLN A 107 6.74 4.55 16.56
C GLN A 107 8.06 3.97 16.02
N TYR A 108 8.29 4.05 14.70
CA TYR A 108 9.48 3.53 14.01
C TYR A 108 10.54 4.61 13.71
N ASP A 109 10.32 5.86 14.11
CA ASP A 109 11.27 6.95 13.85
C ASP A 109 12.67 6.64 14.42
N GLY A 110 12.74 5.95 15.57
CA GLY A 110 14.01 5.55 16.21
C GLY A 110 14.77 4.45 15.48
N GLU A 111 14.11 3.71 14.59
CA GLU A 111 14.72 2.63 13.79
C GLU A 111 15.11 3.12 12.39
N ALA A 112 14.62 4.29 11.98
CA ALA A 112 14.86 4.84 10.65
C ALA A 112 16.27 5.44 10.52
N SER A 113 16.91 5.20 9.38
CA SER A 113 18.18 5.86 9.02
C SER A 113 17.98 7.33 8.63
N LEU A 114 16.77 7.69 8.21
CA LEU A 114 16.38 9.07 7.89
C LEU A 114 14.90 9.29 8.16
N VAL A 115 14.58 10.35 8.90
CA VAL A 115 13.19 10.79 9.13
C VAL A 115 13.02 12.20 8.60
N LEU A 116 12.06 12.39 7.72
CA LEU A 116 11.69 13.69 7.16
C LEU A 116 10.26 14.04 7.60
N LYS A 117 10.14 15.04 8.47
CA LYS A 117 8.85 15.57 8.95
C LYS A 117 8.27 16.57 7.95
N THR A 118 7.89 16.06 6.78
CA THR A 118 7.45 16.87 5.64
C THR A 118 6.37 16.15 4.85
N ASN A 119 5.67 16.90 3.98
CA ASN A 119 4.79 16.33 2.99
C ASN A 119 5.59 15.47 2.00
N PHE A 120 5.06 14.28 1.68
CA PHE A 120 5.71 13.35 0.76
C PHE A 120 5.87 13.92 -0.65
N ALA A 121 4.83 14.55 -1.20
CA ALA A 121 4.86 15.09 -2.56
C ALA A 121 5.92 16.17 -2.70
N ASP A 122 5.96 17.13 -1.76
CA ASP A 122 6.94 18.22 -1.74
C ASP A 122 8.38 17.69 -1.62
N THR A 123 8.56 16.64 -0.82
CA THR A 123 9.86 15.99 -0.65
C THR A 123 10.31 15.32 -1.94
N MET A 124 9.42 14.54 -2.58
CA MET A 124 9.77 13.83 -3.81
C MET A 124 10.00 14.78 -4.98
N GLU A 125 9.29 15.89 -5.06
CA GLU A 125 9.57 16.93 -6.06
C GLU A 125 10.99 17.48 -5.93
N LYS A 126 11.44 17.77 -4.71
CA LYS A 126 12.82 18.23 -4.46
C LYS A 126 13.85 17.17 -4.83
N VAL A 127 13.60 15.91 -4.46
CA VAL A 127 14.47 14.77 -4.82
C VAL A 127 14.59 14.63 -6.33
N LEU A 128 13.47 14.67 -7.05
CA LEU A 128 13.46 14.56 -8.51
C LEU A 128 14.22 15.73 -9.18
N ASN A 129 14.12 16.93 -8.63
CA ASN A 129 14.87 18.10 -9.13
C ASN A 129 16.38 18.01 -8.91
N ILE A 130 16.84 17.24 -7.91
CA ILE A 130 18.26 16.96 -7.68
C ILE A 130 18.76 15.90 -8.65
N ILE A 131 17.99 14.83 -8.86
CA ILE A 131 18.40 13.69 -9.72
C ILE A 131 18.45 14.08 -11.21
N LYS A 132 17.61 15.03 -11.64
CA LYS A 132 17.54 15.49 -13.04
C LYS A 132 18.63 16.49 -13.44
N LYS A 133 19.46 16.92 -12.51
CA LYS A 133 20.65 17.76 -12.76
C LYS A 133 21.87 16.90 -13.08
#